data_446a1f51e57281411b864925276129ab
#
_entry.id   446a1f51e57281411b864925276129ab
#
_cell.length_a   1.000
_cell.length_b   1.000
_cell.length_c   1.000
_cell.angle_alpha   90.00
_cell.angle_beta   90.00
_cell.angle_gamma   90.00
#
_symmetry.space_group_name_H-M   'P 1'
#
loop_
_entity.id
_entity.type
_entity.pdbx_description
1 polymer ?
#
loop_
_entity_poly.entity_id
_entity_poly.type
_entity_poly.pdbx_seq_one_letter_code
_entity_poly.pdbx_strand_id
1 'polypeptide(L)'
;MASEKTDAIMIRIVDFSESSCIATMFTRDFGKIGVMVKGARRPKSPFESAIDLLTESRIVFIHKSSDSLDLLTEAKLTRRFRVATRSLPHLYAGYYVAELLDALTHTGDPHPDLYELTRETVIQLDELQDPLSLVIRFELNLLRLLGQKPSFENCTLCGGEIPQQSRVPFGQLSGGVLCGKCRVGQSRVISLSWGVLEAMRLFSVSDTSLPAVDPMVLGELRGVLNNYMANIMGRRPRMQKLLSMLGRPTTIRDDALSLLRKAEAQVSTKQDTTKTDEMDKDVLNESTFSENN
;
A
#
# COMPACT_ATOMS: atom_id res chain seq x y z
N MET A 1 30.63 -11.97 -14.73
CA MET A 1 29.60 -11.64 -13.73
C MET A 1 30.20 -10.56 -12.84
N ALA A 2 29.63 -9.38 -12.88
CA ALA A 2 30.10 -8.27 -12.02
C ALA A 2 29.41 -8.36 -10.66
N SER A 3 30.13 -7.99 -9.61
CA SER A 3 29.60 -7.84 -8.27
C SER A 3 29.26 -6.37 -8.07
N GLU A 4 27.99 -6.08 -7.84
CA GLU A 4 27.44 -4.73 -7.69
C GLU A 4 27.05 -4.46 -6.24
N LYS A 5 27.16 -3.19 -5.83
CA LYS A 5 26.84 -2.76 -4.47
C LYS A 5 25.95 -1.54 -4.48
N THR A 6 24.83 -1.57 -3.74
CA THR A 6 23.86 -0.48 -3.67
C THR A 6 23.07 -0.50 -2.38
N ASP A 7 22.34 0.57 -2.10
CA ASP A 7 21.29 0.59 -1.07
C ASP A 7 19.97 0.10 -1.67
N ALA A 8 19.22 -0.68 -0.91
CA ALA A 8 18.01 -1.34 -1.39
C ALA A 8 16.90 -1.36 -0.33
N ILE A 9 15.67 -1.21 -0.77
CA ILE A 9 14.46 -1.41 0.04
C ILE A 9 13.75 -2.67 -0.45
N MET A 10 13.45 -3.60 0.46
CA MET A 10 12.72 -4.83 0.15
C MET A 10 11.25 -4.53 -0.14
N ILE A 11 10.77 -4.83 -1.35
CA ILE A 11 9.38 -4.57 -1.74
C ILE A 11 8.53 -5.82 -1.95
N ARG A 12 9.16 -6.98 -2.13
CA ARG A 12 8.44 -8.25 -2.26
C ARG A 12 9.34 -9.43 -1.89
N ILE A 13 8.75 -10.45 -1.26
CA ILE A 13 9.40 -11.71 -0.93
C ILE A 13 8.48 -12.86 -1.33
N VAL A 14 9.04 -13.87 -1.98
CA VAL A 14 8.33 -15.09 -2.38
C VAL A 14 9.19 -16.30 -2.01
N ASP A 15 8.58 -17.28 -1.37
CA ASP A 15 9.25 -18.54 -1.04
C ASP A 15 9.61 -19.30 -2.32
N PHE A 16 10.83 -19.81 -2.39
CA PHE A 16 11.31 -20.59 -3.54
C PHE A 16 11.58 -22.04 -3.18
N SER A 17 12.17 -22.28 -2.01
CA SER A 17 12.44 -23.63 -1.47
C SER A 17 12.42 -23.56 0.06
N GLU A 18 12.62 -24.69 0.73
CA GLU A 18 12.69 -24.74 2.21
C GLU A 18 13.68 -23.76 2.82
N SER A 19 14.79 -23.47 2.15
CA SER A 19 15.84 -22.60 2.68
C SER A 19 16.08 -21.31 1.88
N SER A 20 15.45 -21.12 0.72
CA SER A 20 15.73 -20.01 -0.18
C SER A 20 14.47 -19.23 -0.54
N CYS A 21 14.59 -17.95 -0.81
CA CYS A 21 13.52 -17.10 -1.30
C CYS A 21 13.95 -16.28 -2.52
N ILE A 22 12.97 -15.80 -3.28
CA ILE A 22 13.13 -14.78 -4.30
C ILE A 22 12.70 -13.45 -3.68
N ALA A 23 13.57 -12.48 -3.71
CA ALA A 23 13.31 -11.13 -3.25
C ALA A 23 13.25 -10.16 -4.42
N THR A 24 12.27 -9.25 -4.42
CA THR A 24 12.26 -8.06 -5.28
C THR A 24 12.67 -6.88 -4.43
N MET A 25 13.71 -6.20 -4.85
CA MET A 25 14.28 -5.04 -4.18
C MET A 25 14.19 -3.81 -5.07
N PHE A 26 13.84 -2.67 -4.49
CA PHE A 26 13.95 -1.39 -5.14
C PHE A 26 15.26 -0.75 -4.70
N THR A 27 16.19 -0.62 -5.64
CA THR A 27 17.56 -0.15 -5.36
C THR A 27 17.73 1.29 -5.82
N ARG A 28 18.68 1.98 -5.20
CA ARG A 28 19.00 3.36 -5.53
C ARG A 28 19.61 3.49 -6.93
N ASP A 29 20.56 2.61 -7.26
CA ASP A 29 21.44 2.77 -8.42
C ASP A 29 21.08 1.86 -9.60
N PHE A 30 20.29 0.79 -9.36
CA PHE A 30 19.95 -0.23 -10.38
C PHE A 30 18.44 -0.38 -10.57
N GLY A 31 17.61 0.51 -10.00
CA GLY A 31 16.16 0.40 -10.07
C GLY A 31 15.62 -0.85 -9.37
N LYS A 32 14.56 -1.42 -9.90
CA LYS A 32 13.98 -2.66 -9.38
C LYS A 32 14.79 -3.87 -9.86
N ILE A 33 15.19 -4.73 -8.92
CA ILE A 33 15.90 -5.97 -9.22
C ILE A 33 15.21 -7.17 -8.57
N GLY A 34 15.27 -8.31 -9.25
CA GLY A 34 14.86 -9.60 -8.69
C GLY A 34 16.08 -10.44 -8.34
N VAL A 35 16.21 -10.85 -7.08
CA VAL A 35 17.36 -11.60 -6.60
C VAL A 35 16.96 -12.92 -5.97
N MET A 36 17.76 -13.96 -6.22
CA MET A 36 17.71 -15.21 -5.47
C MET A 36 18.51 -15.05 -4.18
N VAL A 37 17.90 -15.36 -3.04
CA VAL A 37 18.55 -15.36 -1.72
C VAL A 37 18.68 -16.78 -1.23
N LYS A 38 19.85 -17.39 -1.47
CA LYS A 38 20.13 -18.76 -1.07
C LYS A 38 20.37 -18.86 0.43
N GLY A 39 19.70 -19.80 1.08
CA GLY A 39 19.86 -20.04 2.51
C GLY A 39 19.26 -18.95 3.40
N ALA A 40 18.38 -18.10 2.88
CA ALA A 40 17.72 -17.01 3.61
C ALA A 40 17.01 -17.48 4.90
N ARG A 41 16.45 -18.70 4.89
CA ARG A 41 15.66 -19.28 5.98
C ARG A 41 16.41 -20.31 6.83
N ARG A 42 17.71 -20.46 6.60
CA ARG A 42 18.50 -21.32 7.47
C ARG A 42 18.65 -20.69 8.86
N PRO A 43 18.65 -21.46 9.94
CA PRO A 43 18.99 -20.97 11.26
C PRO A 43 20.33 -20.23 11.23
N LYS A 44 20.39 -19.02 11.78
CA LYS A 44 21.57 -18.13 11.76
C LYS A 44 21.99 -17.70 10.34
N SER A 45 21.03 -17.56 9.43
CA SER A 45 21.29 -17.00 8.11
C SER A 45 21.89 -15.60 8.22
N PRO A 46 22.92 -15.25 7.42
CA PRO A 46 23.43 -13.89 7.38
C PRO A 46 22.39 -12.86 6.86
N PHE A 47 21.31 -13.34 6.25
CA PHE A 47 20.22 -12.53 5.70
C PHE A 47 19.02 -12.37 6.63
N GLU A 48 18.94 -13.10 7.75
CA GLU A 48 17.75 -13.17 8.63
C GLU A 48 17.22 -11.79 9.05
N SER A 49 18.11 -10.85 9.32
CA SER A 49 17.73 -9.49 9.74
C SER A 49 17.40 -8.55 8.59
N ALA A 50 17.84 -8.86 7.36
CA ALA A 50 17.78 -7.99 6.20
C ALA A 50 16.63 -8.33 5.25
N ILE A 51 16.01 -9.52 5.41
CA ILE A 51 14.93 -10.01 4.55
C ILE A 51 13.59 -9.86 5.28
N ASP A 52 13.07 -8.64 5.24
CA ASP A 52 11.71 -8.31 5.67
C ASP A 52 11.19 -7.16 4.82
N LEU A 53 9.87 -7.08 4.63
CA LEU A 53 9.26 -6.03 3.79
C LEU A 53 9.59 -4.64 4.34
N LEU A 54 9.91 -3.72 3.44
CA LEU A 54 10.26 -2.32 3.71
C LEU A 54 11.52 -2.15 4.56
N THR A 55 12.31 -3.21 4.70
CA THR A 55 13.64 -3.14 5.30
C THR A 55 14.62 -2.50 4.32
N GLU A 56 15.39 -1.53 4.79
CA GLU A 56 16.49 -0.92 4.05
C GLU A 56 17.80 -1.61 4.39
N SER A 57 18.56 -2.01 3.37
CA SER A 57 19.82 -2.73 3.52
C SER A 57 20.84 -2.27 2.49
N ARG A 58 22.11 -2.26 2.88
CA ARG A 58 23.23 -2.20 1.96
C ARG A 58 23.48 -3.59 1.42
N ILE A 59 23.34 -3.79 0.11
CA ILE A 59 23.43 -5.12 -0.51
C ILE A 59 24.62 -5.22 -1.44
N VAL A 60 25.10 -6.46 -1.60
CA VAL A 60 26.00 -6.88 -2.67
C VAL A 60 25.32 -8.02 -3.44
N PHE A 61 25.26 -7.90 -4.74
CA PHE A 61 24.65 -8.93 -5.59
C PHE A 61 25.51 -9.17 -6.85
N ILE A 62 25.40 -10.39 -7.39
CA ILE A 62 26.04 -10.74 -8.66
C ILE A 62 25.00 -10.55 -9.75
N HIS A 63 25.25 -9.55 -10.61
CA HIS A 63 24.44 -9.31 -11.79
C HIS A 63 24.69 -10.35 -12.87
N LYS A 64 23.61 -10.93 -13.39
CA LYS A 64 23.65 -11.90 -14.48
C LYS A 64 23.19 -11.23 -15.76
N SER A 65 23.95 -11.44 -16.84
CA SER A 65 23.68 -10.88 -18.17
C SER A 65 22.50 -11.51 -18.91
N SER A 66 21.78 -12.44 -18.28
CA SER A 66 20.58 -13.10 -18.83
C SER A 66 19.35 -12.68 -18.06
N ASP A 67 18.14 -12.91 -18.59
CA ASP A 67 16.85 -12.70 -17.91
C ASP A 67 16.66 -13.53 -16.61
N SER A 68 17.75 -14.12 -16.11
CA SER A 68 17.75 -14.90 -14.86
C SER A 68 17.89 -13.99 -13.64
N LEU A 69 17.31 -14.42 -12.52
CA LEU A 69 17.43 -13.73 -11.25
C LEU A 69 18.90 -13.52 -10.87
N ASP A 70 19.23 -12.34 -10.41
CA ASP A 70 20.52 -12.03 -9.79
C ASP A 70 20.73 -12.84 -8.52
N LEU A 71 21.93 -12.91 -8.02
CA LEU A 71 22.26 -13.63 -6.78
C LEU A 71 22.65 -12.64 -5.69
N LEU A 72 21.87 -12.58 -4.63
CA LEU A 72 22.25 -11.82 -3.43
C LEU A 72 23.36 -12.55 -2.69
N THR A 73 24.49 -11.87 -2.48
CA THR A 73 25.66 -12.41 -1.76
C THR A 73 25.83 -11.84 -0.37
N GLU A 74 25.49 -10.55 -0.19
CA GLU A 74 25.55 -9.88 1.10
C GLU A 74 24.36 -8.93 1.28
N ALA A 75 23.87 -8.83 2.50
CA ALA A 75 22.89 -7.83 2.89
C ALA A 75 23.17 -7.36 4.33
N LYS A 76 23.58 -6.12 4.46
CA LYS A 76 23.77 -5.47 5.75
C LYS A 76 22.57 -4.58 6.05
N LEU A 77 21.81 -4.93 7.06
CA LEU A 77 20.66 -4.16 7.55
C LEU A 77 21.11 -2.72 7.89
N THR A 78 20.46 -1.74 7.28
CA THR A 78 20.63 -0.32 7.58
C THR A 78 19.48 0.17 8.46
N ARG A 79 18.26 -0.19 8.07
CA ARG A 79 17.05 0.21 8.79
C ARG A 79 15.95 -0.83 8.67
N ARG A 80 15.25 -1.07 9.78
CA ARG A 80 14.09 -1.96 9.84
C ARG A 80 12.81 -1.15 9.92
N PHE A 81 11.78 -1.56 9.18
CA PHE A 81 10.42 -1.02 9.31
C PHE A 81 9.75 -1.66 10.53
N ARG A 82 9.49 -0.86 11.57
CA ARG A 82 9.07 -1.35 12.90
C ARG A 82 7.59 -1.14 13.20
N VAL A 83 6.88 -0.44 12.35
CA VAL A 83 5.48 -0.05 12.61
C VAL A 83 4.53 -1.24 12.68
N ALA A 84 4.91 -2.40 12.16
CA ALA A 84 4.11 -3.62 12.13
C ALA A 84 3.58 -4.05 13.52
N THR A 85 4.31 -3.75 14.58
CA THR A 85 3.92 -4.06 15.97
C THR A 85 3.19 -2.92 16.69
N ARG A 86 3.01 -1.76 16.03
CA ARG A 86 2.49 -0.55 16.65
C ARG A 86 1.19 -0.04 16.03
N SER A 87 1.04 -0.15 14.70
CA SER A 87 -0.11 0.41 14.00
C SER A 87 -0.40 -0.30 12.68
N LEU A 88 -1.55 -0.95 12.56
CA LEU A 88 -2.01 -1.58 11.33
C LEU A 88 -2.24 -0.59 10.17
N PRO A 89 -2.83 0.59 10.37
CA PRO A 89 -2.96 1.58 9.30
C PRO A 89 -1.62 1.94 8.66
N HIS A 90 -0.58 2.19 9.46
CA HIS A 90 0.77 2.51 8.96
C HIS A 90 1.43 1.32 8.26
N LEU A 91 1.22 0.09 8.79
CA LEU A 91 1.67 -1.13 8.13
C LEU A 91 1.05 -1.28 6.74
N TYR A 92 -0.27 -1.09 6.63
CA TYR A 92 -0.97 -1.19 5.36
C TYR A 92 -0.57 -0.08 4.38
N ALA A 93 -0.32 1.13 4.87
CA ALA A 93 0.24 2.21 4.06
C ALA A 93 1.62 1.84 3.49
N GLY A 94 2.50 1.26 4.31
CA GLY A 94 3.80 0.76 3.85
C GLY A 94 3.68 -0.35 2.79
N TYR A 95 2.82 -1.33 3.02
CA TYR A 95 2.58 -2.40 2.03
C TYR A 95 1.97 -1.88 0.73
N TYR A 96 1.16 -0.84 0.81
CA TYR A 96 0.65 -0.16 -0.38
C TYR A 96 1.77 0.53 -1.16
N VAL A 97 2.68 1.23 -0.49
CA VAL A 97 3.88 1.83 -1.11
C VAL A 97 4.69 0.75 -1.85
N ALA A 98 4.94 -0.39 -1.20
CA ALA A 98 5.66 -1.51 -1.83
C ALA A 98 4.91 -2.06 -3.06
N GLU A 99 3.58 -2.19 -2.99
CA GLU A 99 2.76 -2.63 -4.13
C GLU A 99 2.84 -1.67 -5.31
N LEU A 100 2.82 -0.35 -5.06
CA LEU A 100 2.93 0.66 -6.12
C LEU A 100 4.29 0.61 -6.80
N LEU A 101 5.36 0.49 -6.04
CA LEU A 101 6.71 0.34 -6.59
C LEU A 101 6.83 -0.92 -7.46
N ASP A 102 6.35 -2.07 -6.96
CA ASP A 102 6.41 -3.32 -7.70
C ASP A 102 5.62 -3.24 -9.02
N ALA A 103 4.48 -2.55 -9.02
CA ALA A 103 3.60 -2.46 -10.17
C ALA A 103 3.99 -1.38 -11.20
N LEU A 104 4.55 -0.25 -10.77
CA LEU A 104 4.73 0.93 -11.62
C LEU A 104 6.19 1.20 -12.03
N THR A 105 7.16 0.46 -11.48
CA THR A 105 8.56 0.57 -11.89
C THR A 105 8.99 -0.63 -12.74
N HIS A 106 9.95 -0.41 -13.63
CA HIS A 106 10.52 -1.47 -14.46
C HIS A 106 11.80 -2.03 -13.87
N THR A 107 12.10 -3.29 -14.18
CA THR A 107 13.35 -3.94 -13.78
C THR A 107 14.52 -3.29 -14.51
N GLY A 108 15.59 -2.97 -13.75
CA GLY A 108 16.79 -2.37 -14.31
C GLY A 108 16.68 -0.91 -14.71
N ASP A 109 15.60 -0.21 -14.29
CA ASP A 109 15.39 1.21 -14.56
C ASP A 109 15.62 2.03 -13.27
N PRO A 110 16.77 2.73 -13.13
CA PRO A 110 17.10 3.45 -11.93
C PRO A 110 16.29 4.73 -11.75
N HIS A 111 15.71 4.91 -10.58
CA HIS A 111 15.00 6.11 -10.16
C HIS A 111 15.50 6.57 -8.77
N PRO A 112 16.67 7.22 -8.66
CA PRO A 112 17.24 7.62 -7.37
C PRO A 112 16.30 8.52 -6.56
N ASP A 113 15.64 9.48 -7.21
CA ASP A 113 14.69 10.39 -6.54
C ASP A 113 13.47 9.64 -5.98
N LEU A 114 12.99 8.61 -6.70
CA LEU A 114 11.90 7.76 -6.22
C LEU A 114 12.37 6.85 -5.06
N TYR A 115 13.63 6.42 -5.09
CA TYR A 115 14.21 5.69 -3.97
C TYR A 115 14.21 6.56 -2.70
N GLU A 116 14.69 7.80 -2.77
CA GLU A 116 14.70 8.71 -1.63
C GLU A 116 13.28 9.05 -1.15
N LEU A 117 12.34 9.31 -2.05
CA LEU A 117 10.93 9.51 -1.72
C LEU A 117 10.35 8.29 -0.95
N THR A 118 10.66 7.08 -1.42
CA THR A 118 10.22 5.84 -0.77
C THR A 118 10.83 5.70 0.62
N ARG A 119 12.14 5.89 0.71
CA ARG A 119 12.88 5.82 1.97
C ARG A 119 12.32 6.78 3.00
N GLU A 120 12.10 8.03 2.62
CA GLU A 120 11.52 9.06 3.47
C GLU A 120 10.09 8.72 3.92
N THR A 121 9.24 8.27 2.99
CA THR A 121 7.86 7.86 3.31
C THR A 121 7.85 6.72 4.32
N VAL A 122 8.71 5.71 4.17
CA VAL A 122 8.83 4.58 5.11
C VAL A 122 9.33 5.07 6.49
N ILE A 123 10.22 6.05 6.53
CA ILE A 123 10.69 6.67 7.78
C ILE A 123 9.52 7.35 8.51
N GLN A 124 8.79 8.21 7.82
CA GLN A 124 7.69 8.96 8.41
C GLN A 124 6.51 8.07 8.84
N LEU A 125 6.26 6.97 8.10
CA LEU A 125 5.31 5.94 8.55
C LEU A 125 5.77 5.28 9.86
N ASP A 126 7.06 5.02 9.99
CA ASP A 126 7.65 4.41 11.19
C ASP A 126 7.63 5.37 12.39
N GLU A 127 7.62 6.68 12.14
CA GLU A 127 7.44 7.77 13.10
C GLU A 127 5.97 8.05 13.45
N LEU A 128 5.03 7.28 12.88
CA LEU A 128 3.58 7.39 13.10
C LEU A 128 2.98 8.74 12.65
N GLN A 129 3.54 9.36 11.63
CA GLN A 129 2.90 10.52 10.98
C GLN A 129 1.64 10.07 10.23
N ASP A 130 0.71 11.01 9.94
CA ASP A 130 -0.59 10.65 9.34
C ASP A 130 -0.45 9.78 8.08
N PRO A 131 -0.87 8.51 8.12
CA PRO A 131 -0.62 7.57 7.03
C PRO A 131 -1.43 7.89 5.77
N LEU A 132 -2.59 8.55 5.89
CA LEU A 132 -3.39 8.95 4.74
C LEU A 132 -2.70 10.06 3.95
N SER A 133 -2.23 11.10 4.62
CA SER A 133 -1.48 12.20 4.00
C SER A 133 -0.16 11.72 3.39
N LEU A 134 0.54 10.80 4.07
CA LEU A 134 1.77 10.19 3.55
C LEU A 134 1.53 9.41 2.26
N VAL A 135 0.47 8.60 2.20
CA VAL A 135 0.10 7.85 0.99
C VAL A 135 -0.27 8.81 -0.15
N ILE A 136 -1.06 9.85 0.10
CA ILE A 136 -1.44 10.84 -0.91
C ILE A 136 -0.19 11.55 -1.46
N ARG A 137 0.71 12.00 -0.58
CA ARG A 137 1.98 12.63 -1.00
C ARG A 137 2.83 11.68 -1.82
N PHE A 138 2.98 10.44 -1.37
CA PHE A 138 3.74 9.43 -2.09
C PHE A 138 3.18 9.19 -3.49
N GLU A 139 1.87 8.97 -3.64
CA GLU A 139 1.23 8.75 -4.95
C GLU A 139 1.44 9.90 -5.92
N LEU A 140 1.19 11.14 -5.49
CA LEU A 140 1.32 12.30 -6.37
C LEU A 140 2.77 12.53 -6.81
N ASN A 141 3.74 12.32 -5.92
CA ASN A 141 5.15 12.45 -6.26
C ASN A 141 5.68 11.25 -7.05
N LEU A 142 5.22 10.02 -6.78
CA LEU A 142 5.48 8.84 -7.61
C LEU A 142 5.03 9.09 -9.06
N LEU A 143 3.78 9.53 -9.24
CA LEU A 143 3.23 9.85 -10.56
C LEU A 143 4.02 10.98 -11.26
N ARG A 144 4.46 11.99 -10.52
CA ARG A 144 5.32 13.06 -11.03
C ARG A 144 6.66 12.53 -11.52
N LEU A 145 7.33 11.71 -10.72
CA LEU A 145 8.65 11.14 -11.04
C LEU A 145 8.58 10.16 -12.22
N LEU A 146 7.45 9.46 -12.38
CA LEU A 146 7.20 8.56 -13.51
C LEU A 146 6.61 9.26 -14.75
N GLY A 147 6.50 10.61 -14.74
CA GLY A 147 5.94 11.37 -15.86
C GLY A 147 4.44 11.19 -16.10
N GLN A 148 3.71 10.68 -15.10
CA GLN A 148 2.27 10.40 -15.16
C GLN A 148 1.44 11.30 -14.23
N LYS A 149 2.02 12.44 -13.81
CA LYS A 149 1.34 13.40 -12.95
C LYS A 149 0.06 13.92 -13.61
N PRO A 150 -1.10 13.86 -12.93
CA PRO A 150 -2.30 14.48 -13.47
C PRO A 150 -2.13 16.00 -13.60
N SER A 151 -2.68 16.59 -14.67
CA SER A 151 -2.72 18.03 -14.83
C SER A 151 -3.83 18.62 -13.96
N PHE A 152 -3.49 19.58 -13.10
CA PHE A 152 -4.46 20.25 -12.22
C PHE A 152 -4.29 21.78 -12.19
N GLU A 153 -3.50 22.32 -13.11
CA GLU A 153 -3.30 23.76 -13.28
C GLU A 153 -4.11 24.29 -14.47
N ASN A 154 -3.97 23.66 -15.62
CA ASN A 154 -4.60 24.02 -16.86
C ASN A 154 -5.39 22.86 -17.46
N CYS A 155 -6.34 23.16 -18.33
CA CYS A 155 -7.09 22.14 -19.06
C CYS A 155 -6.14 21.19 -19.81
N THR A 156 -6.20 19.90 -19.49
CA THR A 156 -5.28 18.89 -20.05
C THR A 156 -5.41 18.72 -21.57
N LEU A 157 -6.53 19.16 -22.19
CA LEU A 157 -6.76 19.00 -23.63
C LEU A 157 -6.41 20.24 -24.44
N CYS A 158 -6.69 21.44 -23.94
CA CYS A 158 -6.45 22.68 -24.70
C CYS A 158 -5.43 23.61 -24.05
N GLY A 159 -4.87 23.27 -22.86
CA GLY A 159 -3.92 24.12 -22.15
C GLY A 159 -4.49 25.40 -21.55
N GLY A 160 -5.79 25.68 -21.74
CA GLY A 160 -6.44 26.89 -21.21
C GLY A 160 -6.56 26.87 -19.68
N GLU A 161 -6.53 28.07 -19.09
CA GLU A 161 -6.70 28.25 -17.65
C GLU A 161 -8.06 27.73 -17.18
N ILE A 162 -8.07 27.15 -15.97
CA ILE A 162 -9.29 26.73 -15.29
C ILE A 162 -9.69 27.84 -14.32
N PRO A 163 -10.82 28.55 -14.57
CA PRO A 163 -11.26 29.57 -13.66
C PRO A 163 -11.65 29.00 -12.31
N GLN A 164 -11.39 29.74 -11.24
CA GLN A 164 -11.80 29.33 -9.89
C GLN A 164 -13.32 29.22 -9.83
N GLN A 165 -13.77 28.03 -9.40
CA GLN A 165 -15.18 27.69 -9.25
C GLN A 165 -15.35 26.62 -8.16
N SER A 166 -16.56 26.49 -7.63
CA SER A 166 -16.82 25.54 -6.52
C SER A 166 -16.46 24.08 -6.88
N ARG A 167 -16.68 23.71 -8.13
CA ARG A 167 -16.38 22.36 -8.64
C ARG A 167 -15.79 22.42 -10.04
N VAL A 168 -14.77 21.58 -10.28
CA VAL A 168 -14.01 21.51 -11.53
C VAL A 168 -14.14 20.11 -12.15
N PRO A 169 -14.43 20.00 -13.46
CA PRO A 169 -14.41 18.71 -14.14
C PRO A 169 -13.00 18.14 -14.20
N PHE A 170 -12.85 16.87 -13.85
CA PHE A 170 -11.61 16.11 -13.93
C PHE A 170 -11.82 14.86 -14.76
N GLY A 171 -11.10 14.74 -15.85
CA GLY A 171 -11.12 13.57 -16.72
C GLY A 171 -10.13 12.51 -16.21
N GLN A 172 -10.65 11.40 -15.71
CA GLN A 172 -9.82 10.32 -15.19
C GLN A 172 -8.97 9.63 -16.27
N LEU A 173 -9.47 9.58 -17.52
CA LEU A 173 -8.74 9.03 -18.65
C LEU A 173 -7.88 10.07 -19.37
N SER A 174 -8.34 11.33 -19.43
CA SER A 174 -7.55 12.43 -20.00
C SER A 174 -6.44 12.91 -19.05
N GLY A 175 -6.41 12.41 -17.83
CA GLY A 175 -5.31 12.64 -16.91
C GLY A 175 -5.26 14.04 -16.29
N GLY A 176 -6.42 14.71 -16.11
CA GLY A 176 -6.39 16.02 -15.47
C GLY A 176 -7.68 16.82 -15.56
N VAL A 177 -7.60 18.08 -15.13
CA VAL A 177 -8.71 19.05 -15.15
C VAL A 177 -9.12 19.41 -16.57
N LEU A 178 -10.42 19.66 -16.76
CA LEU A 178 -11.02 20.01 -18.05
C LEU A 178 -11.77 21.32 -17.95
N CYS A 179 -11.65 22.17 -18.96
CA CYS A 179 -12.51 23.35 -19.10
C CYS A 179 -13.93 22.95 -19.52
N GLY A 180 -14.89 23.87 -19.38
CA GLY A 180 -16.30 23.63 -19.72
C GLY A 180 -16.51 23.18 -21.17
N LYS A 181 -15.68 23.63 -22.11
CA LYS A 181 -15.74 23.24 -23.52
C LYS A 181 -15.18 21.82 -23.74
N CYS A 182 -14.02 21.52 -23.20
CA CYS A 182 -13.32 20.27 -23.43
C CYS A 182 -13.91 19.07 -22.66
N ARG A 183 -14.73 19.33 -21.63
CA ARG A 183 -15.43 18.24 -20.90
C ARG A 183 -16.48 17.51 -21.75
N VAL A 184 -17.02 18.21 -22.77
CA VAL A 184 -18.08 17.66 -23.63
C VAL A 184 -17.50 16.50 -24.46
N GLY A 185 -18.19 15.36 -24.47
CA GLY A 185 -17.76 14.16 -25.17
C GLY A 185 -16.68 13.32 -24.45
N GLN A 186 -16.20 13.78 -23.29
CA GLN A 186 -15.24 13.00 -22.49
C GLN A 186 -15.95 11.97 -21.60
N SER A 187 -15.42 10.75 -21.58
CA SER A 187 -15.88 9.68 -20.69
C SER A 187 -15.14 9.73 -19.33
N ARG A 188 -15.76 9.19 -18.28
CA ARG A 188 -15.18 9.12 -16.92
C ARG A 188 -14.74 10.48 -16.37
N VAL A 189 -15.58 11.49 -16.56
CA VAL A 189 -15.39 12.81 -15.95
C VAL A 189 -16.05 12.83 -14.59
N ILE A 190 -15.29 13.20 -13.57
CA ILE A 190 -15.77 13.43 -12.20
C ILE A 190 -15.71 14.93 -11.90
N SER A 191 -16.42 15.36 -10.88
CA SER A 191 -16.44 16.75 -10.44
C SER A 191 -15.69 16.88 -9.13
N LEU A 192 -14.60 17.64 -9.09
CA LEU A 192 -13.77 17.88 -7.91
C LEU A 192 -14.13 19.21 -7.25
N SER A 193 -14.07 19.27 -5.93
CA SER A 193 -14.09 20.54 -5.22
C SER A 193 -12.78 21.31 -5.47
N TRP A 194 -12.84 22.65 -5.41
CA TRP A 194 -11.64 23.48 -5.55
C TRP A 194 -10.57 23.14 -4.51
N GLY A 195 -11.00 22.84 -3.26
CA GLY A 195 -10.10 22.41 -2.20
C GLY A 195 -9.29 21.15 -2.52
N VAL A 196 -9.85 20.22 -3.31
CA VAL A 196 -9.11 19.02 -3.77
C VAL A 196 -7.99 19.40 -4.74
N LEU A 197 -8.22 20.35 -5.64
CA LEU A 197 -7.17 20.84 -6.55
C LEU A 197 -6.05 21.53 -5.79
N GLU A 198 -6.39 22.36 -4.80
CA GLU A 198 -5.39 22.99 -3.93
C GLU A 198 -4.60 21.96 -3.14
N ALA A 199 -5.27 20.96 -2.57
CA ALA A 199 -4.62 19.86 -1.88
C ALA A 199 -3.67 19.08 -2.81
N MET A 200 -4.08 18.76 -4.05
CA MET A 200 -3.21 18.13 -5.04
C MET A 200 -1.93 18.95 -5.30
N ARG A 201 -2.05 20.27 -5.40
CA ARG A 201 -0.91 21.18 -5.57
C ARG A 201 0.02 21.13 -4.37
N LEU A 202 -0.54 21.26 -3.16
CA LEU A 202 0.22 21.23 -1.90
C LEU A 202 1.00 19.92 -1.73
N PHE A 203 0.34 18.76 -1.93
CA PHE A 203 0.99 17.45 -1.80
C PHE A 203 1.99 17.14 -2.93
N SER A 204 1.95 17.85 -4.05
CA SER A 204 2.88 17.65 -5.17
C SER A 204 4.21 18.39 -5.02
N VAL A 205 4.34 19.25 -4.02
CA VAL A 205 5.60 19.92 -3.70
C VAL A 205 6.54 18.94 -3.01
N SER A 206 7.83 19.00 -3.36
CA SER A 206 8.87 18.13 -2.80
C SER A 206 9.29 18.58 -1.39
N ASP A 207 8.34 18.92 -0.53
CA ASP A 207 8.60 19.22 0.88
C ASP A 207 8.33 17.99 1.74
N THR A 208 9.14 17.81 2.75
CA THR A 208 9.01 16.71 3.72
C THR A 208 7.85 16.91 4.68
N SER A 209 7.41 18.15 4.87
CA SER A 209 6.29 18.50 5.73
C SER A 209 4.94 18.10 5.10
N LEU A 210 4.05 17.56 5.92
CA LEU A 210 2.69 17.26 5.48
C LEU A 210 1.82 18.52 5.60
N PRO A 211 1.12 18.93 4.53
CA PRO A 211 0.21 20.06 4.61
C PRO A 211 -1.00 19.74 5.50
N ALA A 212 -1.45 20.71 6.29
CA ALA A 212 -2.71 20.63 7.01
C ALA A 212 -3.87 20.82 6.02
N VAL A 213 -4.65 19.77 5.78
CA VAL A 213 -5.78 19.75 4.86
C VAL A 213 -7.02 19.22 5.58
N ASP A 214 -8.18 19.82 5.28
CA ASP A 214 -9.46 19.40 5.85
C ASP A 214 -9.72 17.89 5.59
N PRO A 215 -10.18 17.12 6.59
CA PRO A 215 -10.44 15.69 6.45
C PRO A 215 -11.46 15.35 5.34
N MET A 216 -12.45 16.19 5.07
CA MET A 216 -13.40 15.98 3.97
C MET A 216 -12.73 16.10 2.61
N VAL A 217 -11.83 17.08 2.46
CA VAL A 217 -11.02 17.27 1.25
C VAL A 217 -10.07 16.09 1.05
N LEU A 218 -9.42 15.62 2.11
CA LEU A 218 -8.57 14.41 2.05
C LEU A 218 -9.37 13.18 1.63
N GLY A 219 -10.59 13.01 2.14
CA GLY A 219 -11.49 11.92 1.76
C GLY A 219 -11.89 11.97 0.28
N GLU A 220 -12.26 13.14 -0.24
CA GLU A 220 -12.56 13.35 -1.66
C GLU A 220 -11.32 13.07 -2.53
N LEU A 221 -10.16 13.63 -2.15
CA LEU A 221 -8.88 13.42 -2.85
C LEU A 221 -8.49 11.94 -2.87
N ARG A 222 -8.66 11.22 -1.76
CA ARG A 222 -8.42 9.77 -1.71
C ARG A 222 -9.29 9.02 -2.72
N GLY A 223 -10.58 9.36 -2.83
CA GLY A 223 -11.50 8.79 -3.82
C GLY A 223 -11.03 9.00 -5.26
N VAL A 224 -10.54 10.20 -5.57
CA VAL A 224 -9.99 10.55 -6.89
C VAL A 224 -8.75 9.72 -7.20
N LEU A 225 -7.77 9.71 -6.28
CA LEU A 225 -6.51 8.98 -6.47
C LEU A 225 -6.71 7.47 -6.55
N ASN A 226 -7.65 6.91 -5.80
CA ASN A 226 -8.01 5.50 -5.90
C ASN A 226 -8.40 5.09 -7.33
N ASN A 227 -9.22 5.89 -8.00
CA ASN A 227 -9.63 5.62 -9.36
C ASN A 227 -8.52 5.93 -10.37
N TYR A 228 -7.77 6.99 -10.14
CA TYR A 228 -6.65 7.36 -10.99
C TYR A 228 -5.55 6.29 -10.99
N MET A 229 -5.12 5.85 -9.81
CA MET A 229 -4.14 4.77 -9.66
C MET A 229 -4.62 3.46 -10.28
N ALA A 230 -5.91 3.11 -10.12
CA ALA A 230 -6.47 1.92 -10.76
C ALA A 230 -6.43 2.00 -12.30
N ASN A 231 -6.64 3.19 -12.88
CA ASN A 231 -6.51 3.39 -14.33
C ASN A 231 -5.05 3.27 -14.80
N ILE A 232 -4.10 3.89 -14.09
CA ILE A 232 -2.66 3.79 -14.41
C ILE A 232 -2.16 2.36 -14.32
N MET A 233 -2.53 1.62 -13.27
CA MET A 233 -2.11 0.24 -13.05
C MET A 233 -2.87 -0.78 -13.93
N GLY A 234 -3.95 -0.38 -14.60
CA GLY A 234 -4.86 -1.30 -15.31
C GLY A 234 -5.67 -2.23 -14.39
N ARG A 235 -5.49 -2.14 -13.10
CA ARG A 235 -6.19 -2.90 -12.05
C ARG A 235 -6.26 -2.12 -10.75
N ARG A 236 -7.18 -2.48 -9.88
CA ARG A 236 -7.19 -1.93 -8.51
C ARG A 236 -6.01 -2.48 -7.69
N PRO A 237 -5.28 -1.63 -6.97
CA PRO A 237 -4.29 -2.09 -6.00
C PRO A 237 -4.92 -3.04 -4.97
N ARG A 238 -4.20 -4.12 -4.62
CA ARG A 238 -4.71 -5.11 -3.65
C ARG A 238 -4.90 -4.52 -2.26
N MET A 239 -3.96 -3.66 -1.87
CA MET A 239 -3.99 -2.97 -0.58
C MET A 239 -5.04 -1.87 -0.49
N GLN A 240 -5.66 -1.45 -1.61
CA GLN A 240 -6.66 -0.36 -1.64
C GLN A 240 -7.82 -0.57 -0.66
N LYS A 241 -8.28 -1.81 -0.49
CA LYS A 241 -9.37 -2.14 0.45
C LYS A 241 -9.01 -1.83 1.91
N LEU A 242 -7.73 -1.95 2.27
CA LEU A 242 -7.22 -1.72 3.61
C LEU A 242 -6.89 -0.24 3.85
N LEU A 243 -6.76 0.57 2.79
CA LEU A 243 -6.54 2.01 2.90
C LEU A 243 -7.71 2.76 3.56
N SER A 244 -8.91 2.20 3.59
CA SER A 244 -10.04 2.77 4.33
C SER A 244 -9.81 2.81 5.86
N MET A 245 -8.82 2.06 6.34
CA MET A 245 -8.38 2.06 7.74
C MET A 245 -7.38 3.20 8.04
N LEU A 246 -6.83 3.85 6.99
CA LEU A 246 -5.94 5.00 7.15
C LEU A 246 -6.72 6.16 7.81
N GLY A 247 -6.08 6.89 8.69
CA GLY A 247 -6.71 7.98 9.45
C GLY A 247 -7.52 7.51 10.68
N ARG A 248 -7.60 6.20 10.94
CA ARG A 248 -8.14 5.69 12.21
C ARG A 248 -6.98 5.42 13.16
N PRO A 249 -6.94 6.02 14.35
CA PRO A 249 -5.92 5.75 15.35
C PRO A 249 -6.20 4.39 16.01
N THR A 250 -5.87 3.31 15.31
CA THR A 250 -5.98 1.94 15.83
C THR A 250 -4.59 1.35 16.04
N THR A 251 -4.34 0.86 17.23
CA THR A 251 -3.16 0.05 17.53
C THR A 251 -3.46 -1.43 17.25
N ILE A 252 -2.45 -2.22 16.91
CA ILE A 252 -2.59 -3.67 16.71
C ILE A 252 -3.27 -4.34 17.93
N ARG A 253 -3.01 -3.81 19.13
CA ARG A 253 -3.63 -4.31 20.36
C ARG A 253 -5.14 -4.12 20.38
N ASP A 254 -5.63 -2.98 19.90
CA ASP A 254 -7.07 -2.67 19.86
C ASP A 254 -7.78 -3.52 18.81
N ASP A 255 -7.14 -3.72 17.65
CA ASP A 255 -7.67 -4.60 16.60
C ASP A 255 -7.68 -6.07 17.03
N ALA A 256 -6.63 -6.55 17.70
CA ALA A 256 -6.57 -7.91 18.25
C ALA A 256 -7.64 -8.12 19.31
N LEU A 257 -7.87 -7.16 20.22
CA LEU A 257 -8.93 -7.21 21.21
C LEU A 257 -10.33 -7.20 20.57
N SER A 258 -10.51 -6.43 19.49
CA SER A 258 -11.76 -6.42 18.72
C SER A 258 -12.04 -7.76 18.06
N LEU A 259 -11.02 -8.41 17.50
CA LEU A 259 -11.12 -9.75 16.89
C LEU A 259 -11.39 -10.83 17.94
N LEU A 260 -10.73 -10.77 19.11
CA LEU A 260 -10.97 -11.69 20.22
C LEU A 260 -12.40 -11.57 20.74
N ARG A 261 -12.91 -10.35 20.96
CA ARG A 261 -14.31 -10.13 21.39
C ARG A 261 -15.31 -10.67 20.37
N LYS A 262 -15.06 -10.54 19.06
CA LYS A 262 -15.92 -11.14 18.03
C LYS A 262 -15.86 -12.66 18.03
N ALA A 263 -14.70 -13.24 18.25
CA ALA A 263 -14.53 -14.69 18.36
C ALA A 263 -15.25 -15.24 19.60
N GLU A 264 -15.12 -14.59 20.75
CA GLU A 264 -15.81 -14.94 22.01
C GLU A 264 -17.33 -14.86 21.87
N ALA A 265 -17.86 -13.81 21.20
CA ALA A 265 -19.28 -13.67 20.93
C ALA A 265 -19.82 -14.80 20.02
N GLN A 266 -19.03 -15.25 19.05
CA GLN A 266 -19.41 -16.36 18.18
C GLN A 266 -19.38 -17.74 18.90
N VAL A 267 -18.48 -17.91 19.86
CA VAL A 267 -18.43 -19.13 20.68
C VAL A 267 -19.60 -19.18 21.65
N SER A 268 -19.95 -18.04 22.29
CA SER A 268 -21.09 -17.95 23.20
C SER A 268 -22.42 -18.27 22.51
N THR A 269 -22.61 -17.77 21.28
CA THR A 269 -23.83 -18.03 20.49
C THR A 269 -23.95 -19.52 20.07
N LYS A 270 -22.82 -20.20 19.86
CA LYS A 270 -22.81 -21.64 19.56
C LYS A 270 -23.09 -22.53 20.80
N GLN A 271 -22.71 -22.09 21.99
CA GLN A 271 -23.00 -22.82 23.21
C GLN A 271 -24.47 -22.71 23.64
N ASP A 272 -25.13 -21.57 23.35
CA ASP A 272 -26.56 -21.42 23.62
C ASP A 272 -27.42 -22.26 22.66
N THR A 273 -27.02 -22.41 21.39
CA THR A 273 -27.75 -23.27 20.43
C THR A 273 -27.57 -24.77 20.74
N THR A 274 -26.44 -25.22 21.27
CA THR A 274 -26.26 -26.62 21.70
C THR A 274 -27.02 -26.96 22.97
N LYS A 275 -27.22 -26.00 23.90
CA LYS A 275 -28.01 -26.21 25.12
C LYS A 275 -29.52 -26.32 24.84
N THR A 276 -30.02 -25.58 23.86
CA THR A 276 -31.44 -25.67 23.44
C THR A 276 -31.71 -26.99 22.72
N ASP A 277 -30.79 -27.50 21.89
CA ASP A 277 -30.94 -28.79 21.22
C ASP A 277 -30.81 -30.01 22.18
N GLU A 278 -30.11 -29.91 23.30
CA GLU A 278 -30.08 -30.95 24.35
C GLU A 278 -31.34 -30.95 25.22
N MET A 279 -31.90 -29.77 25.56
CA MET A 279 -33.15 -29.69 26.33
C MET A 279 -34.36 -30.22 25.52
N ASP A 280 -34.42 -30.03 24.22
CA ASP A 280 -35.47 -30.57 23.38
C ASP A 280 -35.39 -32.09 23.21
N LYS A 281 -34.23 -32.70 23.33
CA LYS A 281 -34.03 -34.16 23.29
C LYS A 281 -34.44 -34.85 24.58
N ASP A 282 -34.27 -34.22 25.73
CA ASP A 282 -34.67 -34.77 27.03
C ASP A 282 -36.22 -34.72 27.20
N VAL A 283 -36.90 -33.70 26.68
CA VAL A 283 -38.37 -33.58 26.69
C VAL A 283 -39.05 -34.61 25.78
N LEU A 284 -38.40 -35.02 24.67
CA LEU A 284 -38.90 -36.05 23.76
C LEU A 284 -38.72 -37.48 24.30
N ASN A 285 -37.75 -37.71 25.22
CA ASN A 285 -37.52 -39.05 25.81
C ASN A 285 -38.40 -39.33 27.03
N GLU A 286 -38.92 -38.35 27.74
CA GLU A 286 -39.88 -38.55 28.86
C GLU A 286 -41.32 -38.81 28.39
N SER A 287 -41.68 -38.44 27.14
CA SER A 287 -43.02 -38.67 26.59
C SER A 287 -43.24 -40.10 26.04
N THR A 288 -42.20 -40.89 25.86
CA THR A 288 -42.30 -42.29 25.33
C THR A 288 -42.33 -43.37 26.40
N PHE A 289 -42.28 -43.04 27.71
CA PHE A 289 -42.31 -44.01 28.81
C PHE A 289 -43.68 -44.12 29.55
N SER A 290 -44.72 -43.42 29.10
CA SER A 290 -46.01 -43.40 29.81
C SER A 290 -47.19 -44.12 29.09
N GLU A 291 -46.94 -44.91 28.02
CA GLU A 291 -47.96 -45.74 27.37
C GLU A 291 -47.47 -47.19 27.28
N ASN A 292 -47.36 -47.88 28.43
CA ASN A 292 -47.46 -49.34 28.55
C ASN A 292 -47.51 -49.73 30.03
N ASN A 293 -48.73 -49.63 30.63
CA ASN A 293 -49.24 -50.47 31.72
C ASN A 293 -50.76 -50.51 31.72
#